data_f6795f878fcb8a088af7663bd3816ec8
#
_entry.id   f6795f878fcb8a088af7663bd3816ec8
#
_cell.length_a   1.000
_cell.length_b   1.000
_cell.length_c   1.000
_cell.angle_alpha   90.00
_cell.angle_beta   90.00
_cell.angle_gamma   90.00
#
_symmetry.space_group_name_H-M   'P 1'
#
loop_
_entity.id
_entity.type
_entity.pdbx_description
1 polymer ?
#
loop_
_entity_poly.entity_id
_entity_poly.type
_entity_poly.pdbx_seq_one_letter_code
_entity_poly.pdbx_strand_id
1 'polypeptide(L)'
;MVFMFMSCKDDNISSGQYDLEVEDFIWRGLNSYYYWQNSVPDLADNRLDSQKSYANYLSQFNANHELLFESLLSDKDRFSWIMSDYTALEKQLSRIYKTSGMMIQLARVGQSEDLFAFVRYVLPDSDAATKNIVRGDLFLSVNNEQLTVDNFRELLSSEVESFSIQFAQISGQTIAPTGVSVDLVKAEIQENPIHIHKLIELNNAKIGYLMYNGFVADFDNELESAFAEFQTQGVNQLIVDLRYNRGGRISTAIKLASMITGQFSGEVFAQTQHNDQLSSLNEDYLFEATAVQLKMDRIYVISSADTASASELLINGLSPYIDVILVGDDTTGKNVGSYSIYDWIDDEGNRNPRHTWAMQPITLKIANSEGFADFENGLQSDYRLLEDVANLGILGEIDEPLLEKTLEAMGVLPPKSKKNQLFRLKPRFEKMPSLQDAIMHTEIPTKMRRIRQTKDLAHE
;
A
#
# COMPACT_ATOMS: atom_id res chain seq x y z
N MET A 1 -32.08 9.04 -64.01
CA MET A 1 -31.73 8.21 -62.85
C MET A 1 -30.81 9.12 -62.00
N VAL A 2 -31.43 9.80 -61.03
CA VAL A 2 -30.77 10.77 -60.15
C VAL A 2 -30.37 10.05 -58.87
N PHE A 3 -29.10 9.90 -58.62
CA PHE A 3 -28.60 9.41 -57.34
C PHE A 3 -28.59 10.57 -56.34
N MET A 4 -29.48 10.51 -55.36
CA MET A 4 -29.40 11.32 -54.15
C MET A 4 -28.34 10.74 -53.23
N PHE A 5 -27.27 11.47 -53.03
CA PHE A 5 -26.36 11.23 -51.91
C PHE A 5 -27.04 11.74 -50.64
N MET A 6 -27.39 10.82 -49.75
CA MET A 6 -27.69 11.13 -48.36
C MET A 6 -26.34 11.46 -47.66
N SER A 7 -26.20 12.73 -47.33
CA SER A 7 -25.17 13.22 -46.43
C SER A 7 -25.51 12.72 -45.00
N CYS A 8 -24.67 11.91 -44.42
CA CYS A 8 -24.68 11.71 -43.00
C CYS A 8 -24.44 13.08 -42.34
N LYS A 9 -25.37 13.50 -41.50
CA LYS A 9 -25.12 14.60 -40.56
C LYS A 9 -24.06 14.10 -39.59
N ASP A 10 -22.90 14.70 -39.64
CA ASP A 10 -21.98 14.71 -38.51
C ASP A 10 -22.71 15.36 -37.33
N ASP A 11 -22.99 14.60 -36.31
CA ASP A 11 -23.42 15.15 -35.03
C ASP A 11 -22.34 16.08 -34.55
N ASN A 12 -22.63 17.39 -34.61
CA ASN A 12 -21.83 18.42 -33.96
C ASN A 12 -21.90 18.21 -32.44
N ILE A 13 -21.05 17.36 -31.90
CA ILE A 13 -20.72 17.35 -30.49
C ILE A 13 -20.09 18.72 -30.21
N SER A 14 -20.78 19.54 -29.42
CA SER A 14 -20.32 20.90 -29.11
C SER A 14 -18.96 20.82 -28.42
N SER A 15 -18.03 21.73 -28.79
CA SER A 15 -16.68 21.82 -28.23
C SER A 15 -16.63 21.90 -26.69
N GLY A 16 -17.74 22.23 -26.03
CA GLY A 16 -17.86 22.23 -24.57
C GLY A 16 -18.06 20.88 -23.92
N GLN A 17 -18.34 19.81 -24.68
CA GLN A 17 -18.57 18.47 -24.13
C GLN A 17 -17.25 17.72 -23.90
N TYR A 18 -16.21 18.03 -24.66
CA TYR A 18 -14.87 17.48 -24.47
C TYR A 18 -14.11 18.11 -23.30
N ASP A 19 -14.46 19.34 -22.93
CA ASP A 19 -13.78 20.09 -21.88
C ASP A 19 -14.08 19.57 -20.45
N LEU A 20 -15.08 18.70 -20.25
CA LEU A 20 -15.48 18.16 -18.93
C LEU A 20 -15.37 16.63 -18.85
N GLU A 21 -14.65 16.01 -19.76
CA GLU A 21 -14.61 14.56 -19.87
C GLU A 21 -13.95 13.88 -18.66
N VAL A 22 -12.87 14.47 -18.15
CA VAL A 22 -12.18 13.95 -16.96
C VAL A 22 -13.01 14.17 -15.69
N GLU A 23 -13.67 15.32 -15.57
CA GLU A 23 -14.58 15.61 -14.47
C GLU A 23 -15.79 14.66 -14.49
N ASP A 24 -16.35 14.36 -15.66
CA ASP A 24 -17.43 13.38 -15.82
C ASP A 24 -16.95 11.97 -15.42
N PHE A 25 -15.76 11.57 -15.85
CA PHE A 25 -15.15 10.31 -15.45
C PHE A 25 -15.00 10.23 -13.92
N ILE A 26 -14.48 11.27 -13.27
CA ILE A 26 -14.30 11.31 -11.81
C ILE A 26 -15.65 11.18 -11.11
N TRP A 27 -16.61 12.03 -11.47
CA TRP A 27 -17.91 12.05 -10.80
C TRP A 27 -18.65 10.71 -10.95
N ARG A 28 -18.77 10.19 -12.19
CA ARG A 28 -19.45 8.92 -12.46
C ARG A 28 -18.77 7.73 -11.81
N GLY A 29 -17.45 7.72 -11.81
CA GLY A 29 -16.70 6.67 -11.13
C GLY A 29 -16.97 6.67 -9.64
N LEU A 30 -16.92 7.82 -8.96
CA LEU A 30 -17.23 7.91 -7.54
C LEU A 30 -18.72 7.63 -7.26
N ASN A 31 -19.64 8.16 -8.05
CA ASN A 31 -21.06 7.86 -7.91
C ASN A 31 -21.36 6.35 -8.01
N SER A 32 -20.65 5.62 -8.85
CA SER A 32 -20.88 4.18 -9.07
C SER A 32 -20.19 3.29 -8.06
N TYR A 33 -18.92 3.59 -7.74
CA TYR A 33 -18.05 2.63 -7.05
C TYR A 33 -17.69 3.02 -5.63
N TYR A 34 -17.79 4.30 -5.25
CA TYR A 34 -17.31 4.78 -3.97
C TYR A 34 -18.09 4.19 -2.79
N TYR A 35 -17.39 3.64 -1.82
CA TYR A 35 -17.99 2.95 -0.68
C TYR A 35 -18.94 3.86 0.13
N TRP A 36 -18.58 5.12 0.32
CA TRP A 36 -19.39 6.10 1.06
C TRP A 36 -20.24 7.00 0.15
N GLN A 37 -20.55 6.57 -1.08
CA GLN A 37 -21.34 7.34 -2.06
C GLN A 37 -22.61 7.94 -1.47
N ASN A 38 -23.39 7.15 -0.74
CA ASN A 38 -24.66 7.59 -0.12
C ASN A 38 -24.48 8.68 0.95
N SER A 39 -23.29 8.86 1.52
CA SER A 39 -23.01 9.89 2.53
C SER A 39 -22.52 11.21 1.94
N VAL A 40 -22.30 11.28 0.62
CA VAL A 40 -21.82 12.46 -0.09
C VAL A 40 -22.97 13.06 -0.92
N PRO A 41 -23.58 14.20 -0.52
CA PRO A 41 -24.75 14.76 -1.21
C PRO A 41 -24.49 15.07 -2.69
N ASP A 42 -23.26 15.48 -3.03
CA ASP A 42 -22.88 15.81 -4.39
C ASP A 42 -22.70 14.59 -5.32
N LEU A 43 -22.70 13.38 -4.77
CA LEU A 43 -22.73 12.12 -5.50
C LEU A 43 -24.14 11.53 -5.64
N ALA A 44 -25.20 12.27 -5.30
CA ALA A 44 -26.57 11.78 -5.44
C ALA A 44 -26.95 11.61 -6.91
N ASP A 45 -27.63 10.50 -7.27
CA ASP A 45 -28.01 10.14 -8.64
C ASP A 45 -28.84 11.23 -9.35
N ASN A 46 -29.69 11.97 -8.61
CA ASN A 46 -30.53 13.04 -9.15
C ASN A 46 -29.73 14.23 -9.73
N ARG A 47 -28.41 14.29 -9.51
CA ARG A 47 -27.55 15.29 -10.18
C ARG A 47 -27.53 15.12 -11.68
N LEU A 48 -27.77 13.91 -12.19
CA LEU A 48 -27.87 13.62 -13.61
C LEU A 48 -29.22 14.00 -14.24
N ASP A 49 -30.26 14.36 -13.45
CA ASP A 49 -31.60 14.69 -13.95
C ASP A 49 -31.59 15.93 -14.86
N SER A 50 -30.57 16.76 -14.77
CA SER A 50 -30.39 17.93 -15.64
C SER A 50 -28.95 18.04 -16.15
N GLN A 51 -28.75 17.72 -17.40
CA GLN A 51 -27.45 17.82 -18.08
C GLN A 51 -26.81 19.21 -17.95
N LYS A 52 -27.61 20.27 -18.07
CA LYS A 52 -27.13 21.63 -17.91
C LYS A 52 -26.67 21.92 -16.47
N SER A 53 -27.42 21.46 -15.47
CA SER A 53 -27.04 21.64 -14.06
C SER A 53 -25.78 20.85 -13.72
N TYR A 54 -25.70 19.63 -14.23
CA TYR A 54 -24.54 18.74 -14.07
C TYR A 54 -23.27 19.35 -14.69
N ALA A 55 -23.33 19.77 -15.97
CA ALA A 55 -22.19 20.42 -16.62
C ALA A 55 -21.77 21.71 -15.90
N ASN A 56 -22.73 22.52 -15.45
CA ASN A 56 -22.42 23.72 -14.65
C ASN A 56 -21.75 23.38 -13.30
N TYR A 57 -22.11 22.27 -12.69
CA TYR A 57 -21.45 21.81 -11.45
C TYR A 57 -20.00 21.42 -11.74
N LEU A 58 -19.76 20.58 -12.72
CA LEU A 58 -18.40 20.14 -13.08
C LEU A 58 -17.50 21.30 -13.49
N SER A 59 -18.03 22.26 -14.26
CA SER A 59 -17.25 23.42 -14.74
C SER A 59 -16.76 24.37 -13.65
N GLN A 60 -17.33 24.28 -12.42
CA GLN A 60 -16.90 25.11 -11.29
C GLN A 60 -15.48 24.81 -10.84
N PHE A 61 -14.97 23.61 -11.12
CA PHE A 61 -13.64 23.16 -10.73
C PHE A 61 -12.53 23.61 -11.66
N ASN A 62 -12.85 24.24 -12.82
CA ASN A 62 -11.88 24.82 -13.76
C ASN A 62 -10.74 23.86 -14.14
N ALA A 63 -11.06 22.61 -14.44
CA ALA A 63 -10.11 21.52 -14.74
C ALA A 63 -9.12 21.20 -13.59
N ASN A 64 -9.45 21.58 -12.38
CA ASN A 64 -8.74 21.08 -11.20
C ASN A 64 -9.35 19.74 -10.77
N HIS A 65 -8.87 18.67 -11.39
CA HIS A 65 -9.42 17.31 -11.25
C HIS A 65 -9.20 16.74 -9.86
N GLU A 66 -8.04 17.03 -9.24
CA GLU A 66 -7.73 16.63 -7.86
C GLU A 66 -8.71 17.29 -6.89
N LEU A 67 -8.97 18.60 -7.04
CA LEU A 67 -9.91 19.32 -6.18
C LEU A 67 -11.33 18.77 -6.32
N LEU A 68 -11.79 18.45 -7.54
CA LEU A 68 -13.09 17.80 -7.75
C LEU A 68 -13.14 16.46 -7.02
N PHE A 69 -12.13 15.61 -7.22
CA PHE A 69 -12.05 14.31 -6.59
C PHE A 69 -12.10 14.42 -5.06
N GLU A 70 -11.25 15.26 -4.47
CA GLU A 70 -11.18 15.49 -3.03
C GLU A 70 -12.51 16.03 -2.46
N SER A 71 -13.19 16.94 -3.18
CA SER A 71 -14.47 17.51 -2.74
C SER A 71 -15.62 16.49 -2.67
N LEU A 72 -15.47 15.37 -3.37
CA LEU A 72 -16.44 14.27 -3.42
C LEU A 72 -16.13 13.14 -2.44
N LEU A 73 -15.09 13.29 -1.61
CA LEU A 73 -14.75 12.29 -0.60
C LEU A 73 -15.49 12.54 0.72
N SER A 74 -15.78 11.46 1.42
CA SER A 74 -16.32 11.49 2.79
C SER A 74 -15.23 11.85 3.80
N ASP A 75 -15.57 12.55 4.88
CA ASP A 75 -14.65 12.83 6.00
C ASP A 75 -14.07 11.55 6.66
N LYS A 76 -14.67 10.39 6.40
CA LYS A 76 -14.18 9.09 6.87
C LYS A 76 -13.06 8.53 5.99
N ASP A 77 -12.92 9.06 4.77
CA ASP A 77 -11.95 8.57 3.81
C ASP A 77 -10.54 9.12 4.10
N ARG A 78 -9.60 8.23 4.25
CA ARG A 78 -8.18 8.54 4.46
C ARG A 78 -7.28 7.97 3.37
N PHE A 79 -7.86 7.29 2.36
CA PHE A 79 -7.10 6.37 1.52
C PHE A 79 -7.44 6.44 0.03
N SER A 80 -8.49 7.16 -0.36
CA SER A 80 -8.79 7.37 -1.78
C SER A 80 -7.85 8.37 -2.40
N TRP A 81 -7.46 8.14 -3.64
CA TRP A 81 -6.61 9.04 -4.39
C TRP A 81 -6.84 8.94 -5.90
N ILE A 82 -6.34 9.91 -6.65
CA ILE A 82 -6.44 10.03 -8.10
C ILE A 82 -5.07 10.32 -8.69
N MET A 83 -4.84 9.91 -9.92
CA MET A 83 -3.58 10.11 -10.64
C MET A 83 -3.84 10.47 -12.10
N SER A 84 -3.08 11.42 -12.63
CA SER A 84 -3.19 11.90 -14.01
C SER A 84 -2.64 10.91 -15.05
N ASP A 85 -1.85 9.92 -14.63
CA ASP A 85 -1.25 8.91 -15.50
C ASP A 85 -1.47 7.50 -14.93
N TYR A 86 -2.35 6.74 -15.58
CA TYR A 86 -2.61 5.35 -15.19
C TYR A 86 -1.39 4.43 -15.40
N THR A 87 -0.45 4.79 -16.26
CA THR A 87 0.77 3.98 -16.43
C THR A 87 1.68 4.09 -15.22
N ALA A 88 1.71 5.27 -14.59
CA ALA A 88 2.39 5.49 -13.31
C ALA A 88 1.69 4.73 -12.19
N LEU A 89 0.34 4.70 -12.17
CA LEU A 89 -0.44 3.87 -11.23
C LEU A 89 -0.06 2.39 -11.35
N GLU A 90 -0.05 1.83 -12.56
CA GLU A 90 0.28 0.42 -12.81
C GLU A 90 1.71 0.08 -12.37
N LYS A 91 2.66 0.96 -12.66
CA LYS A 91 4.04 0.84 -12.16
C LYS A 91 4.09 0.82 -10.64
N GLN A 92 3.37 1.74 -9.98
CA GLN A 92 3.30 1.79 -8.52
C GLN A 92 2.72 0.49 -7.93
N LEU A 93 1.64 -0.06 -8.52
CA LEU A 93 1.03 -1.32 -8.09
C LEU A 93 1.95 -2.53 -8.29
N SER A 94 2.81 -2.50 -9.31
CA SER A 94 3.86 -3.50 -9.60
C SER A 94 5.18 -3.20 -8.87
N ARG A 95 5.22 -2.19 -7.97
CA ARG A 95 6.41 -1.73 -7.24
C ARG A 95 7.59 -1.35 -8.13
N ILE A 96 7.29 -0.74 -9.28
CA ILE A 96 8.28 -0.18 -10.19
C ILE A 96 8.43 1.30 -9.86
N TYR A 97 9.60 1.70 -9.39
CA TYR A 97 9.88 3.09 -8.96
C TYR A 97 11.13 3.64 -9.66
N LYS A 98 11.15 4.93 -9.94
CA LYS A 98 12.37 5.66 -10.28
C LYS A 98 13.06 6.05 -8.97
N THR A 99 14.08 5.28 -8.59
CA THR A 99 14.73 5.36 -7.27
C THR A 99 16.24 5.15 -7.37
N SER A 100 16.98 5.69 -6.41
CA SER A 100 18.39 5.34 -6.21
C SER A 100 18.58 4.00 -5.48
N GLY A 101 17.48 3.40 -5.02
CA GLY A 101 17.48 2.16 -4.25
C GLY A 101 17.44 2.34 -2.74
N MET A 102 17.55 3.56 -2.21
CA MET A 102 17.33 3.82 -0.79
C MET A 102 15.84 3.86 -0.50
N MET A 103 15.39 3.00 0.39
CA MET A 103 14.06 3.08 0.98
C MET A 103 14.18 3.81 2.32
N ILE A 104 13.67 5.02 2.37
CA ILE A 104 13.89 5.96 3.48
C ILE A 104 12.65 6.24 4.30
N GLN A 105 12.88 6.74 5.50
CA GLN A 105 11.87 7.37 6.35
C GLN A 105 12.37 8.74 6.77
N LEU A 106 11.46 9.71 6.75
CA LEU A 106 11.70 11.05 7.28
C LEU A 106 11.29 11.14 8.74
N ALA A 107 12.04 11.91 9.50
CA ALA A 107 11.71 12.24 10.88
C ALA A 107 12.09 13.69 11.21
N ARG A 108 11.39 14.28 12.19
CA ARG A 108 11.63 15.65 12.64
C ARG A 108 12.84 15.72 13.57
N VAL A 109 13.57 16.82 13.46
CA VAL A 109 14.61 17.18 14.42
C VAL A 109 13.95 17.95 15.57
N GLY A 110 13.61 17.25 16.63
CA GLY A 110 12.90 17.85 17.77
C GLY A 110 11.50 18.34 17.37
N GLN A 111 11.24 19.63 17.64
CA GLN A 111 9.97 20.31 17.25
C GLN A 111 10.18 21.32 16.11
N SER A 112 11.34 21.27 15.44
CA SER A 112 11.61 22.17 14.31
C SER A 112 10.91 21.71 13.03
N GLU A 113 10.92 22.56 12.01
CA GLU A 113 10.49 22.20 10.66
C GLU A 113 11.56 21.40 9.91
N ASP A 114 12.78 21.32 10.45
CA ASP A 114 13.88 20.56 9.88
C ASP A 114 13.61 19.06 9.98
N LEU A 115 13.90 18.38 8.88
CA LEU A 115 13.81 16.95 8.76
C LEU A 115 15.20 16.34 8.60
N PHE A 116 15.29 15.06 8.94
CA PHE A 116 16.34 14.18 8.49
C PHE A 116 15.70 12.91 7.90
N ALA A 117 16.42 12.27 7.00
CA ALA A 117 16.05 10.96 6.49
C ALA A 117 16.94 9.89 7.13
N PHE A 118 16.38 8.69 7.30
CA PHE A 118 17.16 7.50 7.61
C PHE A 118 16.81 6.36 6.67
N VAL A 119 17.81 5.56 6.32
CA VAL A 119 17.67 4.43 5.42
C VAL A 119 17.07 3.24 6.19
N ARG A 120 15.89 2.77 5.75
CA ARG A 120 15.22 1.57 6.27
C ARG A 120 15.86 0.30 5.73
N TYR A 121 16.09 0.27 4.42
CA TYR A 121 16.79 -0.78 3.68
C TYR A 121 17.21 -0.25 2.31
N VAL A 122 18.05 -1.01 1.65
CA VAL A 122 18.56 -0.66 0.32
C VAL A 122 18.21 -1.81 -0.64
N LEU A 123 17.73 -1.45 -1.82
CA LEU A 123 17.44 -2.42 -2.86
C LEU A 123 18.74 -3.00 -3.44
N PRO A 124 18.85 -4.32 -3.63
CA PRO A 124 19.98 -4.92 -4.28
C PRO A 124 20.23 -4.32 -5.67
N ASP A 125 21.49 -4.34 -6.12
CA ASP A 125 21.91 -3.89 -7.45
C ASP A 125 21.57 -2.43 -7.81
N SER A 126 21.17 -1.63 -6.83
CA SER A 126 20.86 -0.21 -6.99
C SER A 126 22.12 0.67 -6.88
N ASP A 127 22.01 1.93 -7.31
CA ASP A 127 23.10 2.90 -7.17
C ASP A 127 23.51 3.10 -5.69
N ALA A 128 22.55 3.15 -4.78
CA ALA A 128 22.81 3.24 -3.34
C ALA A 128 23.58 2.02 -2.81
N ALA A 129 23.25 0.80 -3.29
CA ALA A 129 23.97 -0.41 -2.91
C ALA A 129 25.43 -0.37 -3.38
N THR A 130 25.69 0.10 -4.61
CA THR A 130 27.06 0.24 -5.14
C THR A 130 27.92 1.25 -4.38
N LYS A 131 27.27 2.18 -3.67
CA LYS A 131 27.91 3.24 -2.87
C LYS A 131 28.00 2.90 -1.39
N ASN A 132 27.74 1.65 -1.03
CA ASN A 132 27.79 1.12 0.33
C ASN A 132 26.86 1.88 1.32
N ILE A 133 25.76 2.41 0.83
CA ILE A 133 24.71 2.93 1.69
C ILE A 133 24.01 1.74 2.35
N VAL A 134 23.80 1.84 3.66
CA VAL A 134 23.23 0.75 4.44
C VAL A 134 22.08 1.23 5.33
N ARG A 135 21.32 0.26 5.85
CA ARG A 135 20.30 0.52 6.85
C ARG A 135 20.87 1.27 8.05
N GLY A 136 20.18 2.34 8.45
CA GLY A 136 20.57 3.19 9.57
C GLY A 136 21.42 4.40 9.18
N ASP A 137 21.88 4.50 7.94
CA ASP A 137 22.50 5.74 7.45
C ASP A 137 21.49 6.88 7.51
N LEU A 138 21.98 8.05 7.96
CA LEU A 138 21.19 9.26 8.11
C LEU A 138 21.69 10.34 7.16
N PHE A 139 20.78 11.17 6.66
CA PHE A 139 21.16 12.40 5.95
C PHE A 139 20.21 13.56 6.26
N LEU A 140 20.75 14.79 6.22
CA LEU A 140 20.04 16.02 6.54
C LEU A 140 19.66 16.83 5.31
N SER A 141 20.44 16.72 4.24
CA SER A 141 20.28 17.58 3.07
C SER A 141 20.36 16.81 1.77
N VAL A 142 19.70 17.39 0.78
CA VAL A 142 19.73 16.97 -0.63
C VAL A 142 20.22 18.16 -1.44
N ASN A 143 21.23 17.98 -2.31
CA ASN A 143 21.86 19.05 -3.13
C ASN A 143 22.32 20.25 -2.30
N ASN A 144 22.86 20.01 -1.10
CA ASN A 144 23.26 21.00 -0.11
C ASN A 144 22.11 21.84 0.48
N GLU A 145 20.87 21.46 0.25
CA GLU A 145 19.70 22.09 0.85
C GLU A 145 19.15 21.24 1.99
N GLN A 146 18.94 21.84 3.18
CA GLN A 146 18.39 21.18 4.36
C GLN A 146 16.99 20.67 4.06
N LEU A 147 16.72 19.40 4.39
CA LEU A 147 15.37 18.85 4.33
C LEU A 147 14.47 19.50 5.37
N THR A 148 13.30 19.95 4.94
CA THR A 148 12.26 20.55 5.77
C THR A 148 10.87 20.00 5.43
N VAL A 149 9.88 20.29 6.27
CA VAL A 149 8.47 19.93 6.02
C VAL A 149 7.92 20.53 4.72
N ASP A 150 8.49 21.63 4.23
CA ASP A 150 8.02 22.33 3.05
C ASP A 150 8.67 21.84 1.75
N ASN A 151 9.97 21.44 1.80
CA ASN A 151 10.73 21.16 0.57
C ASN A 151 11.00 19.67 0.29
N PHE A 152 10.76 18.76 1.25
CA PHE A 152 11.17 17.36 1.11
C PHE A 152 10.53 16.65 -0.10
N ARG A 153 9.29 17.02 -0.47
CA ARG A 153 8.60 16.42 -1.62
C ARG A 153 9.28 16.78 -2.93
N GLU A 154 9.69 18.03 -3.09
CA GLU A 154 10.40 18.51 -4.28
C GLU A 154 11.79 17.87 -4.37
N LEU A 155 12.57 17.95 -3.29
CA LEU A 155 13.95 17.46 -3.25
C LEU A 155 14.07 15.95 -3.44
N LEU A 156 13.07 15.18 -3.00
CA LEU A 156 13.05 13.72 -3.09
C LEU A 156 12.18 13.19 -4.26
N SER A 157 11.58 14.10 -5.04
CA SER A 157 10.71 13.76 -6.17
C SER A 157 11.36 12.78 -7.14
N SER A 158 10.57 11.88 -7.75
CA SER A 158 11.02 10.96 -8.80
C SER A 158 11.52 11.67 -10.05
N GLU A 159 11.11 12.93 -10.28
CA GLU A 159 11.54 13.75 -11.41
C GLU A 159 13.03 14.14 -11.33
N VAL A 160 13.60 14.15 -10.11
CA VAL A 160 15.04 14.43 -9.91
C VAL A 160 15.84 13.17 -10.25
N GLU A 161 16.62 13.19 -11.33
CA GLU A 161 17.38 12.03 -11.82
C GLU A 161 18.66 11.77 -11.01
N SER A 162 19.38 12.85 -10.66
CA SER A 162 20.61 12.77 -9.87
C SER A 162 20.59 13.81 -8.77
N PHE A 163 21.09 13.44 -7.61
CA PHE A 163 21.14 14.30 -6.43
C PHE A 163 22.29 13.89 -5.50
N SER A 164 22.74 14.81 -4.67
CA SER A 164 23.69 14.51 -3.60
C SER A 164 22.99 14.51 -2.26
N ILE A 165 23.42 13.63 -1.36
CA ILE A 165 23.00 13.63 0.06
C ILE A 165 24.20 13.93 0.93
N GLN A 166 23.97 14.63 2.05
CA GLN A 166 24.98 14.83 3.09
C GLN A 166 24.65 13.96 4.29
N PHE A 167 25.54 13.01 4.58
CA PHE A 167 25.37 12.12 5.73
C PHE A 167 25.38 12.86 7.06
N ALA A 168 24.62 12.30 7.99
CA ALA A 168 24.50 12.81 9.35
C ALA A 168 24.69 11.70 10.37
N GLN A 169 24.89 12.09 11.61
CA GLN A 169 24.99 11.18 12.77
C GLN A 169 24.20 11.71 13.95
N ILE A 170 23.74 10.79 14.78
CA ILE A 170 23.11 11.14 16.06
C ILE A 170 24.19 11.52 17.06
N SER A 171 24.08 12.73 17.62
CA SER A 171 24.95 13.24 18.68
C SER A 171 24.08 13.67 19.88
N GLY A 172 23.98 12.80 20.88
CA GLY A 172 23.07 13.01 22.01
C GLY A 172 21.60 13.04 21.55
N GLN A 173 20.95 14.20 21.64
CA GLN A 173 19.56 14.41 21.18
C GLN A 173 19.48 15.23 19.87
N THR A 174 20.61 15.48 19.24
CA THR A 174 20.70 16.26 18.00
C THR A 174 21.17 15.39 16.84
N ILE A 175 20.92 15.85 15.63
CA ILE A 175 21.44 15.29 14.39
C ILE A 175 22.48 16.28 13.87
N ALA A 176 23.68 15.81 13.55
CA ALA A 176 24.77 16.64 13.07
C ALA A 176 25.36 16.08 11.76
N PRO A 177 25.73 16.93 10.79
CA PRO A 177 26.38 16.49 9.57
C PRO A 177 27.75 15.85 9.86
N THR A 178 28.10 14.82 9.10
CA THR A 178 29.43 14.17 9.20
C THR A 178 30.48 14.85 8.34
N GLY A 179 30.08 15.73 7.42
CA GLY A 179 30.94 16.31 6.40
C GLY A 179 31.15 15.39 5.17
N VAL A 180 30.56 14.21 5.15
CA VAL A 180 30.64 13.27 4.04
C VAL A 180 29.39 13.43 3.17
N SER A 181 29.56 13.51 1.85
CA SER A 181 28.47 13.54 0.89
C SER A 181 28.66 12.45 -0.17
N VAL A 182 27.57 12.01 -0.76
CA VAL A 182 27.54 11.04 -1.87
C VAL A 182 26.58 11.49 -2.93
N ASP A 183 26.97 11.38 -4.19
CA ASP A 183 26.10 11.60 -5.34
C ASP A 183 25.36 10.32 -5.68
N LEU A 184 24.08 10.42 -6.00
CA LEU A 184 23.19 9.31 -6.29
C LEU A 184 22.46 9.54 -7.61
N VAL A 185 22.22 8.46 -8.33
CA VAL A 185 21.45 8.45 -9.57
C VAL A 185 20.24 7.53 -9.39
N LYS A 186 19.07 7.99 -9.85
CA LYS A 186 17.86 7.18 -9.90
C LYS A 186 17.78 6.39 -11.20
N ALA A 187 17.31 5.16 -11.09
CA ALA A 187 16.92 4.30 -12.20
C ALA A 187 15.53 3.75 -11.94
N GLU A 188 14.88 3.28 -12.98
CA GLU A 188 13.64 2.51 -12.82
C GLU A 188 14.03 1.10 -12.30
N ILE A 189 13.52 0.76 -11.13
CA ILE A 189 13.78 -0.51 -10.43
C ILE A 189 12.45 -1.12 -10.04
N GLN A 190 12.24 -2.41 -10.37
CA GLN A 190 11.16 -3.19 -9.78
C GLN A 190 11.66 -3.80 -8.48
N GLU A 191 11.04 -3.45 -7.37
CA GLU A 191 11.38 -4.00 -6.07
C GLU A 191 10.81 -5.41 -5.92
N ASN A 192 11.68 -6.40 -5.65
CA ASN A 192 11.24 -7.71 -5.20
C ASN A 192 10.70 -7.59 -3.76
N PRO A 193 9.41 -7.89 -3.52
CA PRO A 193 8.81 -7.75 -2.20
C PRO A 193 9.32 -8.78 -1.19
N ILE A 194 9.89 -9.90 -1.64
CA ILE A 194 10.54 -10.90 -0.78
C ILE A 194 11.94 -10.37 -0.46
N HIS A 195 11.99 -9.44 0.51
CA HIS A 195 13.24 -8.78 0.84
C HIS A 195 14.26 -9.72 1.49
N ILE A 196 13.79 -10.57 2.41
CA ILE A 196 14.59 -11.62 3.04
C ILE A 196 13.70 -12.85 3.23
N HIS A 197 14.19 -14.03 2.85
CA HIS A 197 13.68 -15.30 3.33
C HIS A 197 14.84 -16.18 3.78
N LYS A 198 14.77 -16.73 4.97
CA LYS A 198 15.82 -17.59 5.51
C LYS A 198 15.33 -18.52 6.61
N LEU A 199 16.02 -19.63 6.79
CA LEU A 199 15.88 -20.51 7.95
C LEU A 199 16.72 -19.98 9.12
N ILE A 200 16.09 -19.86 10.30
CA ILE A 200 16.78 -19.62 11.58
C ILE A 200 16.67 -20.91 12.41
N GLU A 201 17.80 -21.54 12.69
CA GLU A 201 17.84 -22.71 13.57
C GLU A 201 18.33 -22.28 14.95
N LEU A 202 17.48 -22.43 15.96
CA LEU A 202 17.78 -22.02 17.33
C LEU A 202 17.04 -22.92 18.34
N ASN A 203 17.76 -23.52 19.29
CA ASN A 203 17.19 -24.33 20.36
C ASN A 203 16.18 -25.41 19.89
N ASN A 204 16.51 -26.13 18.83
CA ASN A 204 15.69 -27.15 18.16
C ASN A 204 14.46 -26.61 17.41
N ALA A 205 14.24 -25.30 17.37
CA ALA A 205 13.26 -24.69 16.49
C ALA A 205 13.86 -24.45 15.09
N LYS A 206 13.08 -24.77 14.08
CA LYS A 206 13.34 -24.42 12.68
C LYS A 206 12.36 -23.32 12.28
N ILE A 207 12.83 -22.07 12.31
CA ILE A 207 12.00 -20.88 12.14
C ILE A 207 12.17 -20.39 10.71
N GLY A 208 11.11 -20.38 9.91
CA GLY A 208 11.05 -19.61 8.68
C GLY A 208 10.94 -18.12 8.99
N TYR A 209 11.87 -17.31 8.50
CA TYR A 209 11.79 -15.87 8.57
C TYR A 209 11.58 -15.32 7.16
N LEU A 210 10.45 -14.65 6.97
CA LEU A 210 10.09 -13.97 5.73
C LEU A 210 9.90 -12.47 6.01
N MET A 211 10.79 -11.63 5.49
CA MET A 211 10.53 -10.19 5.41
C MET A 211 9.90 -9.87 4.06
N TYR A 212 8.65 -9.42 4.09
CA TYR A 212 7.80 -9.25 2.93
C TYR A 212 7.27 -7.82 2.85
N ASN A 213 7.72 -7.06 1.86
CA ASN A 213 7.52 -5.61 1.79
C ASN A 213 6.33 -5.16 0.92
N GLY A 214 5.60 -6.09 0.29
CA GLY A 214 4.42 -5.77 -0.52
C GLY A 214 3.74 -6.98 -1.11
N PHE A 215 2.42 -6.92 -1.28
CA PHE A 215 1.62 -7.97 -1.91
C PHE A 215 1.52 -7.69 -3.41
N VAL A 216 2.43 -8.29 -4.20
CA VAL A 216 2.59 -8.05 -5.64
C VAL A 216 2.48 -9.36 -6.39
N ALA A 217 1.43 -9.50 -7.20
CA ALA A 217 1.13 -10.76 -7.89
C ALA A 217 2.22 -11.21 -8.87
N ASP A 218 3.01 -10.28 -9.41
CA ASP A 218 4.14 -10.59 -10.31
C ASP A 218 5.19 -11.50 -9.64
N PHE A 219 5.23 -11.50 -8.29
CA PHE A 219 6.17 -12.29 -7.47
C PHE A 219 5.51 -13.45 -6.74
N ASP A 220 4.28 -13.83 -7.10
CA ASP A 220 3.57 -14.94 -6.46
C ASP A 220 4.29 -16.28 -6.60
N ASN A 221 5.00 -16.50 -7.71
CA ASN A 221 5.77 -17.73 -7.94
C ASN A 221 7.04 -17.78 -7.07
N GLU A 222 7.71 -16.65 -6.91
CA GLU A 222 8.88 -16.53 -6.03
C GLU A 222 8.48 -16.70 -4.56
N LEU A 223 7.31 -16.16 -4.17
CA LEU A 223 6.76 -16.35 -2.84
C LEU A 223 6.46 -17.84 -2.58
N GLU A 224 5.84 -18.53 -3.55
CA GLU A 224 5.59 -19.98 -3.47
C GLU A 224 6.89 -20.77 -3.37
N SER A 225 7.93 -20.38 -4.13
CA SER A 225 9.25 -21.00 -4.07
C SER A 225 9.89 -20.85 -2.69
N ALA A 226 9.82 -19.67 -2.06
CA ALA A 226 10.31 -19.45 -0.70
C ALA A 226 9.59 -20.35 0.33
N PHE A 227 8.27 -20.54 0.19
CA PHE A 227 7.51 -21.44 1.05
C PHE A 227 7.82 -22.92 0.78
N ALA A 228 8.09 -23.32 -0.46
CA ALA A 228 8.53 -24.67 -0.81
C ALA A 228 9.89 -25.01 -0.16
N GLU A 229 10.80 -24.02 -0.11
CA GLU A 229 12.06 -24.17 0.62
C GLU A 229 11.82 -24.35 2.12
N PHE A 230 10.98 -23.52 2.74
CA PHE A 230 10.60 -23.69 4.15
C PHE A 230 9.99 -25.06 4.44
N GLN A 231 9.08 -25.53 3.58
CA GLN A 231 8.49 -26.86 3.70
C GLN A 231 9.55 -27.97 3.62
N THR A 232 10.46 -27.89 2.65
CA THR A 232 11.53 -28.85 2.44
C THR A 232 12.52 -28.90 3.61
N GLN A 233 12.81 -27.74 4.21
CA GLN A 233 13.69 -27.60 5.38
C GLN A 233 13.02 -28.03 6.68
N GLY A 234 11.70 -28.30 6.65
CA GLY A 234 10.93 -28.74 7.80
C GLY A 234 10.73 -27.61 8.83
N VAL A 235 10.47 -26.41 8.34
CA VAL A 235 10.09 -25.26 9.18
C VAL A 235 8.87 -25.61 10.03
N ASN A 236 8.97 -25.37 11.34
CA ASN A 236 7.92 -25.67 12.30
C ASN A 236 7.45 -24.45 13.11
N GLN A 237 8.02 -23.28 12.85
CA GLN A 237 7.60 -21.97 13.35
C GLN A 237 7.81 -20.92 12.24
N LEU A 238 6.99 -19.89 12.20
CA LEU A 238 7.04 -18.88 11.16
C LEU A 238 7.03 -17.47 11.75
N ILE A 239 7.92 -16.63 11.25
CA ILE A 239 7.92 -15.18 11.45
C ILE A 239 7.67 -14.52 10.09
N VAL A 240 6.63 -13.70 10.00
CA VAL A 240 6.33 -12.86 8.84
C VAL A 240 6.60 -11.41 9.21
N ASP A 241 7.64 -10.82 8.66
CA ASP A 241 8.03 -9.44 8.95
C ASP A 241 7.38 -8.50 7.93
N LEU A 242 6.33 -7.81 8.38
CA LEU A 242 5.52 -6.87 7.60
C LEU A 242 5.76 -5.41 8.00
N ARG A 243 6.84 -5.11 8.75
CA ARG A 243 7.06 -3.77 9.34
C ARG A 243 7.07 -2.61 8.33
N TYR A 244 7.37 -2.88 7.06
CA TYR A 244 7.38 -1.85 6.00
C TYR A 244 6.39 -2.19 4.87
N ASN A 245 5.50 -3.15 5.09
CA ASN A 245 4.54 -3.61 4.10
C ASN A 245 3.24 -2.81 4.20
N ARG A 246 3.03 -1.91 3.26
CA ARG A 246 1.82 -1.07 3.19
C ARG A 246 0.67 -1.73 2.41
N GLY A 247 0.75 -3.05 2.19
CA GLY A 247 -0.31 -3.82 1.55
C GLY A 247 -0.03 -4.17 0.09
N GLY A 248 -1.06 -4.18 -0.72
CA GLY A 248 -1.04 -4.53 -2.13
C GLY A 248 -2.25 -5.39 -2.54
N ARG A 249 -2.00 -6.44 -3.32
CA ARG A 249 -3.05 -7.24 -3.95
C ARG A 249 -3.71 -8.22 -2.98
N ILE A 250 -5.04 -8.24 -2.97
CA ILE A 250 -5.85 -9.13 -2.10
C ILE A 250 -5.58 -10.60 -2.42
N SER A 251 -5.55 -11.00 -3.71
CA SER A 251 -5.29 -12.40 -4.09
C SER A 251 -3.96 -12.94 -3.59
N THR A 252 -2.91 -12.11 -3.60
CA THR A 252 -1.61 -12.49 -3.06
C THR A 252 -1.65 -12.68 -1.54
N ALA A 253 -2.46 -11.88 -0.80
CA ALA A 253 -2.65 -12.08 0.64
C ALA A 253 -3.39 -13.39 0.94
N ILE A 254 -4.40 -13.74 0.14
CA ILE A 254 -5.11 -15.03 0.22
C ILE A 254 -4.14 -16.20 -0.06
N LYS A 255 -3.32 -16.09 -1.10
CA LYS A 255 -2.31 -17.09 -1.46
C LYS A 255 -1.32 -17.30 -0.31
N LEU A 256 -0.80 -16.21 0.28
CA LEU A 256 0.13 -16.28 1.41
C LEU A 256 -0.55 -16.95 2.64
N ALA A 257 -1.78 -16.55 2.98
CA ALA A 257 -2.55 -17.13 4.06
C ALA A 257 -2.75 -18.66 3.84
N SER A 258 -3.04 -19.05 2.59
CA SER A 258 -3.25 -20.46 2.21
C SER A 258 -1.98 -21.28 2.31
N MET A 259 -0.81 -20.73 1.99
CA MET A 259 0.49 -21.40 2.17
C MET A 259 0.90 -21.49 3.64
N ILE A 260 0.57 -20.51 4.46
CA ILE A 260 0.82 -20.55 5.91
C ILE A 260 0.05 -21.69 6.57
N THR A 261 -1.23 -21.84 6.24
CA THR A 261 -2.15 -22.76 6.92
C THR A 261 -2.30 -24.09 6.18
N GLY A 262 -2.85 -24.06 4.98
CA GLY A 262 -3.14 -25.25 4.14
C GLY A 262 -4.27 -26.14 4.63
N GLN A 263 -4.59 -26.19 5.94
CA GLN A 263 -5.63 -27.01 6.52
C GLN A 263 -7.04 -26.43 6.35
N PHE A 264 -7.17 -25.16 5.93
CA PHE A 264 -8.47 -24.45 5.81
C PHE A 264 -8.91 -24.21 4.36
N SER A 265 -8.34 -24.92 3.38
CA SER A 265 -8.72 -24.77 1.97
C SER A 265 -10.23 -24.89 1.78
N GLY A 266 -10.83 -23.87 1.13
CA GLY A 266 -12.27 -23.77 0.90
C GLY A 266 -13.06 -23.10 2.02
N GLU A 267 -12.46 -22.85 3.20
CA GLU A 267 -13.07 -22.04 4.25
C GLU A 267 -13.01 -20.55 3.90
N VAL A 268 -13.88 -19.75 4.51
CA VAL A 268 -13.94 -18.30 4.26
C VAL A 268 -12.75 -17.60 4.91
N PHE A 269 -11.87 -17.00 4.12
CA PHE A 269 -10.75 -16.18 4.63
C PHE A 269 -11.19 -14.76 4.97
N ALA A 270 -12.00 -14.14 4.08
CA ALA A 270 -12.48 -12.78 4.25
C ALA A 270 -13.81 -12.57 3.52
N GLN A 271 -14.55 -11.53 3.91
CA GLN A 271 -15.85 -11.16 3.33
C GLN A 271 -15.80 -9.70 2.87
N THR A 272 -16.31 -9.42 1.68
CA THR A 272 -16.37 -8.07 1.13
C THR A 272 -17.74 -7.43 1.35
N GLN A 273 -17.74 -6.12 1.55
CA GLN A 273 -18.93 -5.29 1.60
C GLN A 273 -18.72 -4.06 0.71
N HIS A 274 -19.54 -3.91 -0.31
CA HIS A 274 -19.59 -2.76 -1.21
C HIS A 274 -20.63 -1.74 -0.74
N ASN A 275 -20.76 -0.62 -1.47
CA ASN A 275 -21.86 0.32 -1.29
C ASN A 275 -23.22 -0.33 -1.63
N ASP A 276 -24.33 0.31 -1.30
CA ASP A 276 -25.67 -0.26 -1.47
C ASP A 276 -26.00 -0.61 -2.94
N GLN A 277 -25.48 0.17 -3.89
CA GLN A 277 -25.70 -0.07 -5.33
C GLN A 277 -24.99 -1.32 -5.83
N LEU A 278 -23.88 -1.69 -5.20
CA LEU A 278 -23.03 -2.83 -5.56
C LEU A 278 -23.13 -3.98 -4.56
N SER A 279 -24.09 -3.95 -3.62
CA SER A 279 -24.23 -4.97 -2.57
C SER A 279 -24.42 -6.40 -3.11
N SER A 280 -24.96 -6.55 -4.33
CA SER A 280 -25.04 -7.84 -5.01
C SER A 280 -23.69 -8.43 -5.44
N LEU A 281 -22.61 -7.68 -5.31
CA LEU A 281 -21.24 -8.08 -5.62
C LEU A 281 -20.45 -8.45 -4.36
N ASN A 282 -21.07 -8.36 -3.17
CA ASN A 282 -20.46 -8.88 -1.95
C ASN A 282 -20.16 -10.36 -2.13
N GLU A 283 -18.96 -10.75 -1.76
CA GLU A 283 -18.48 -12.12 -1.94
C GLU A 283 -17.57 -12.55 -0.77
N ASP A 284 -17.50 -13.86 -0.60
CA ASP A 284 -16.56 -14.51 0.31
C ASP A 284 -15.28 -14.86 -0.45
N TYR A 285 -14.15 -14.40 0.06
CA TYR A 285 -12.84 -14.86 -0.36
C TYR A 285 -12.47 -16.10 0.43
N LEU A 286 -12.11 -17.18 -0.26
CA LEU A 286 -11.81 -18.47 0.35
C LEU A 286 -10.31 -18.72 0.41
N PHE A 287 -9.86 -19.50 1.40
CA PHE A 287 -8.53 -20.06 1.36
C PHE A 287 -8.38 -20.96 0.14
N GLU A 288 -7.27 -20.81 -0.58
CA GLU A 288 -6.97 -21.58 -1.79
C GLU A 288 -6.40 -22.96 -1.46
N ALA A 289 -6.62 -23.91 -2.37
CA ALA A 289 -5.89 -25.18 -2.33
C ALA A 289 -4.47 -24.95 -2.86
N THR A 290 -3.46 -25.29 -2.07
CA THR A 290 -2.05 -25.17 -2.47
C THR A 290 -1.27 -26.44 -2.16
N ALA A 291 -0.32 -26.77 -3.07
CA ALA A 291 0.60 -27.90 -2.86
C ALA A 291 1.70 -27.56 -1.84
N VAL A 292 2.05 -26.27 -1.76
CA VAL A 292 3.05 -25.74 -0.83
C VAL A 292 2.33 -25.17 0.39
N GLN A 293 2.53 -25.80 1.57
CA GLN A 293 1.85 -25.41 2.79
C GLN A 293 2.65 -25.79 4.03
N LEU A 294 2.63 -24.95 5.05
CA LEU A 294 3.38 -25.17 6.30
C LEU A 294 2.52 -25.74 7.44
N LYS A 295 1.19 -25.62 7.37
CA LYS A 295 0.21 -26.08 8.38
C LYS A 295 0.47 -25.48 9.76
N MET A 296 0.69 -24.17 9.80
CA MET A 296 0.92 -23.45 11.05
C MET A 296 -0.38 -23.31 11.85
N ASP A 297 -0.30 -23.56 13.17
CA ASP A 297 -1.35 -23.23 14.14
C ASP A 297 -1.08 -21.89 14.84
N ARG A 298 0.11 -21.34 14.64
CA ARG A 298 0.56 -20.04 15.16
C ARG A 298 1.59 -19.43 14.25
N ILE A 299 1.52 -18.10 14.08
CA ILE A 299 2.57 -17.30 13.45
C ILE A 299 2.92 -16.07 14.31
N TYR A 300 4.10 -15.53 14.09
CA TYR A 300 4.53 -14.26 14.65
C TYR A 300 4.68 -13.25 13.53
N VAL A 301 4.06 -12.08 13.71
CA VAL A 301 4.12 -10.99 12.72
C VAL A 301 4.89 -9.84 13.33
N ILE A 302 5.95 -9.40 12.66
CA ILE A 302 6.62 -8.15 13.02
C ILE A 302 5.87 -7.02 12.32
N SER A 303 5.29 -6.10 13.09
CA SER A 303 4.47 -5.00 12.61
C SER A 303 5.02 -3.63 12.97
N SER A 304 4.58 -2.61 12.24
CA SER A 304 4.81 -1.20 12.57
C SER A 304 3.60 -0.37 12.13
N ALA A 305 3.62 0.93 12.41
CA ALA A 305 2.62 1.87 11.93
C ALA A 305 2.54 1.96 10.38
N ASP A 306 3.49 1.35 9.65
CA ASP A 306 3.44 1.21 8.20
C ASP A 306 2.87 -0.14 7.73
N THR A 307 2.63 -1.07 8.65
CA THR A 307 1.91 -2.31 8.33
C THR A 307 0.46 -1.98 8.06
N ALA A 308 0.01 -2.14 6.81
CA ALA A 308 -1.29 -1.63 6.38
C ALA A 308 -2.02 -2.55 5.41
N SER A 309 -3.34 -2.46 5.40
CA SER A 309 -4.15 -2.87 4.25
C SER A 309 -4.11 -4.39 4.00
N ALA A 310 -3.56 -4.90 2.88
CA ALA A 310 -3.44 -6.34 2.62
C ALA A 310 -2.58 -7.06 3.69
N SER A 311 -1.66 -6.37 4.37
CA SER A 311 -0.96 -6.90 5.56
C SER A 311 -1.92 -7.09 6.74
N GLU A 312 -2.80 -6.12 6.96
CA GLU A 312 -3.81 -6.21 8.02
C GLU A 312 -4.89 -7.22 7.65
N LEU A 313 -5.22 -7.36 6.37
CA LEU A 313 -6.10 -8.41 5.86
C LEU A 313 -5.51 -9.81 6.14
N LEU A 314 -4.20 -10.02 5.91
CA LEU A 314 -3.53 -11.28 6.24
C LEU A 314 -3.66 -11.60 7.74
N ILE A 315 -3.36 -10.63 8.60
CA ILE A 315 -3.43 -10.76 10.06
C ILE A 315 -4.87 -11.05 10.51
N ASN A 316 -5.82 -10.22 10.07
CA ASN A 316 -7.23 -10.31 10.45
C ASN A 316 -7.89 -11.59 9.92
N GLY A 317 -7.62 -11.96 8.66
CA GLY A 317 -8.19 -13.14 8.03
C GLY A 317 -7.69 -14.46 8.61
N LEU A 318 -6.45 -14.48 9.14
CA LEU A 318 -5.88 -15.65 9.81
C LEU A 318 -6.33 -15.78 11.26
N SER A 319 -6.65 -14.69 11.96
CA SER A 319 -6.93 -14.68 13.40
C SER A 319 -8.11 -15.56 13.86
N PRO A 320 -9.18 -15.83 13.06
CA PRO A 320 -10.21 -16.80 13.44
C PRO A 320 -9.73 -18.27 13.43
N TYR A 321 -8.60 -18.55 12.77
CA TYR A 321 -8.15 -19.91 12.45
C TYR A 321 -6.91 -20.33 13.21
N ILE A 322 -5.99 -19.40 13.45
CA ILE A 322 -4.71 -19.66 14.11
C ILE A 322 -4.34 -18.52 15.07
N ASP A 323 -3.41 -18.76 15.97
CA ASP A 323 -2.84 -17.71 16.81
C ASP A 323 -1.95 -16.79 15.96
N VAL A 324 -2.28 -15.51 15.82
CA VAL A 324 -1.47 -14.49 15.17
C VAL A 324 -0.95 -13.53 16.23
N ILE A 325 0.35 -13.60 16.53
CA ILE A 325 1.00 -12.80 17.57
C ILE A 325 1.74 -11.63 16.94
N LEU A 326 1.35 -10.40 17.28
CA LEU A 326 1.96 -9.20 16.76
C LEU A 326 3.08 -8.68 17.67
N VAL A 327 4.25 -8.40 17.06
CA VAL A 327 5.42 -7.86 17.76
C VAL A 327 5.87 -6.58 17.03
N GLY A 328 5.99 -5.48 17.76
CA GLY A 328 6.39 -4.20 17.17
C GLY A 328 5.46 -3.06 17.55
N ASP A 329 5.00 -2.28 16.59
CA ASP A 329 4.00 -1.22 16.80
C ASP A 329 2.62 -1.65 16.30
N ASP A 330 1.60 -0.92 16.72
CA ASP A 330 0.25 -1.07 16.20
C ASP A 330 0.24 -0.76 14.68
N THR A 331 -0.68 -1.39 13.95
CA THR A 331 -0.77 -1.23 12.49
C THR A 331 -1.48 0.07 12.07
N THR A 332 -1.61 0.33 10.77
CA THR A 332 -2.18 1.59 10.24
C THR A 332 -3.69 1.73 10.46
N GLY A 333 -4.46 0.65 10.38
CA GLY A 333 -5.92 0.68 10.46
C GLY A 333 -6.61 0.93 9.12
N LYS A 334 -6.19 0.24 8.04
CA LYS A 334 -6.86 0.27 6.75
C LYS A 334 -7.63 -1.03 6.50
N ASN A 335 -8.90 -1.05 6.93
CA ASN A 335 -9.84 -2.17 6.77
C ASN A 335 -10.68 -2.10 5.47
N VAL A 336 -10.27 -1.27 4.53
CA VAL A 336 -10.98 -0.96 3.30
C VAL A 336 -10.09 -1.17 2.08
N GLY A 337 -10.71 -1.54 0.95
CA GLY A 337 -10.04 -1.83 -0.30
C GLY A 337 -10.53 -0.98 -1.46
N SER A 338 -9.79 -1.03 -2.56
CA SER A 338 -10.01 -0.22 -3.75
C SER A 338 -10.02 -1.07 -5.00
N TYR A 339 -10.77 -0.63 -6.00
CA TYR A 339 -10.55 -1.00 -7.40
C TYR A 339 -9.76 0.10 -8.09
N SER A 340 -8.91 -0.29 -9.06
CA SER A 340 -8.36 0.67 -10.01
C SER A 340 -9.44 1.03 -11.02
N ILE A 341 -9.86 2.27 -11.03
CA ILE A 341 -10.90 2.77 -11.92
C ILE A 341 -10.25 3.54 -13.06
N TYR A 342 -10.46 3.06 -14.27
CA TYR A 342 -10.05 3.70 -15.52
C TYR A 342 -11.28 4.17 -16.28
N ASP A 343 -11.11 5.08 -17.22
CA ASP A 343 -12.20 5.43 -18.14
C ASP A 343 -12.30 4.41 -19.27
N TRP A 344 -13.07 3.34 -19.02
CA TRP A 344 -13.32 2.29 -20.02
C TRP A 344 -14.38 2.73 -21.03
N ILE A 345 -14.10 2.51 -22.31
CA ILE A 345 -15.02 2.81 -23.41
C ILE A 345 -15.84 1.58 -23.86
N ASP A 346 -15.48 0.39 -23.41
CA ASP A 346 -16.17 -0.87 -23.71
C ASP A 346 -15.98 -1.94 -22.62
N ASP A 347 -16.68 -3.07 -22.81
CA ASP A 347 -16.60 -4.25 -21.94
C ASP A 347 -15.28 -5.03 -22.09
N GLU A 348 -14.55 -4.83 -23.18
CA GLU A 348 -13.27 -5.50 -23.44
C GLU A 348 -12.13 -4.89 -22.62
N GLY A 349 -12.38 -3.72 -22.02
CA GLY A 349 -11.44 -3.03 -21.15
C GLY A 349 -10.55 -2.03 -21.90
N ASN A 350 -10.97 -1.63 -23.10
CA ASN A 350 -10.32 -0.53 -23.79
C ASN A 350 -10.54 0.78 -23.01
N ARG A 351 -9.47 1.53 -22.86
CA ARG A 351 -9.49 2.80 -22.14
C ARG A 351 -9.73 3.95 -23.09
N ASN A 352 -10.34 5.01 -22.58
CA ASN A 352 -10.49 6.25 -23.33
C ASN A 352 -9.12 6.81 -23.72
N PRO A 353 -8.83 6.98 -25.03
CA PRO A 353 -7.52 7.44 -25.49
C PRO A 353 -7.28 8.95 -25.33
N ARG A 354 -8.29 9.72 -24.88
CA ARG A 354 -8.22 11.18 -24.80
C ARG A 354 -7.60 11.68 -23.50
N HIS A 355 -7.53 10.83 -22.47
CA HIS A 355 -6.86 11.15 -21.22
C HIS A 355 -6.27 9.91 -20.55
N THR A 356 -5.40 10.11 -19.58
CA THR A 356 -4.70 9.05 -18.86
C THR A 356 -5.05 9.01 -17.36
N TRP A 357 -6.08 9.74 -16.94
CA TRP A 357 -6.50 9.76 -15.54
C TRP A 357 -7.01 8.41 -15.07
N ALA A 358 -6.64 8.04 -13.85
CA ALA A 358 -7.15 6.89 -13.13
C ALA A 358 -7.36 7.25 -11.66
N MET A 359 -8.22 6.51 -10.98
CA MET A 359 -8.47 6.72 -9.55
C MET A 359 -8.52 5.40 -8.78
N GLN A 360 -8.17 5.48 -7.51
CA GLN A 360 -8.24 4.42 -6.52
C GLN A 360 -9.18 4.84 -5.38
N PRO A 361 -10.50 4.97 -5.63
CA PRO A 361 -11.42 5.25 -4.55
C PRO A 361 -11.57 4.03 -3.66
N ILE A 362 -11.88 4.24 -2.40
CA ILE A 362 -12.34 3.14 -1.54
C ILE A 362 -13.66 2.61 -2.08
N THR A 363 -13.72 1.32 -2.39
CA THR A 363 -14.87 0.68 -3.03
C THR A 363 -15.51 -0.40 -2.19
N LEU A 364 -14.78 -0.91 -1.20
CA LEU A 364 -15.26 -1.99 -0.34
C LEU A 364 -14.64 -1.94 1.06
N LYS A 365 -15.36 -2.47 2.04
CA LYS A 365 -14.86 -2.84 3.37
C LYS A 365 -14.61 -4.34 3.39
N ILE A 366 -13.60 -4.80 4.15
CA ILE A 366 -13.27 -6.22 4.27
C ILE A 366 -13.33 -6.62 5.73
N ALA A 367 -14.06 -7.71 6.01
CA ALA A 367 -14.13 -8.37 7.30
C ALA A 367 -13.46 -9.75 7.23
N ASN A 368 -13.07 -10.33 8.36
CA ASN A 368 -12.69 -11.73 8.44
C ASN A 368 -13.93 -12.66 8.43
N SER A 369 -13.74 -13.98 8.53
CA SER A 369 -14.82 -14.98 8.50
C SER A 369 -15.84 -14.83 9.62
N GLU A 370 -15.49 -14.17 10.73
CA GLU A 370 -16.38 -13.88 11.86
C GLU A 370 -17.07 -12.51 11.73
N GLY A 371 -16.84 -11.78 10.63
CA GLY A 371 -17.40 -10.46 10.37
C GLY A 371 -16.64 -9.31 11.05
N PHE A 372 -15.49 -9.56 11.66
CA PHE A 372 -14.71 -8.51 12.32
C PHE A 372 -13.94 -7.67 11.31
N ALA A 373 -14.16 -6.36 11.36
CA ALA A 373 -13.51 -5.35 10.52
C ALA A 373 -13.24 -4.02 11.28
N ASP A 374 -13.44 -3.99 12.60
CA ASP A 374 -13.42 -2.74 13.38
C ASP A 374 -12.02 -2.45 13.93
N PHE A 375 -11.08 -2.21 13.01
CA PHE A 375 -9.69 -1.87 13.32
C PHE A 375 -9.19 -0.60 12.61
N GLU A 376 -10.05 0.41 12.48
CA GLU A 376 -9.70 1.70 11.85
C GLU A 376 -8.54 2.44 12.55
N ASN A 377 -8.25 2.09 13.80
CA ASN A 377 -7.12 2.61 14.58
C ASN A 377 -5.90 1.66 14.62
N GLY A 378 -5.91 0.65 13.77
CA GLY A 378 -4.88 -0.39 13.72
C GLY A 378 -5.16 -1.61 14.57
N LEU A 379 -4.55 -2.72 14.21
CA LEU A 379 -4.47 -3.93 15.01
C LEU A 379 -3.40 -3.73 16.07
N GLN A 380 -3.73 -4.02 17.32
CA GLN A 380 -2.83 -3.76 18.45
C GLN A 380 -1.72 -4.81 18.56
N SER A 381 -0.51 -4.37 18.85
CA SER A 381 0.63 -5.24 19.08
C SER A 381 0.56 -5.93 20.44
N ASP A 382 0.74 -7.27 20.47
CA ASP A 382 0.82 -8.05 21.71
C ASP A 382 2.11 -7.77 22.49
N TYR A 383 3.21 -7.53 21.76
CA TYR A 383 4.53 -7.25 22.32
C TYR A 383 5.07 -5.93 21.74
N ARG A 384 4.68 -4.81 22.34
CA ARG A 384 5.02 -3.50 21.82
C ARG A 384 6.51 -3.20 21.93
N LEU A 385 7.13 -2.86 20.81
CA LEU A 385 8.50 -2.35 20.69
C LEU A 385 8.61 -1.48 19.44
N LEU A 386 8.99 -0.21 19.62
CA LEU A 386 9.18 0.70 18.48
C LEU A 386 10.61 0.61 17.94
N GLU A 387 10.78 0.77 16.64
CA GLU A 387 12.12 0.95 16.06
C GLU A 387 12.77 2.21 16.60
N ASP A 388 14.02 2.07 17.04
CA ASP A 388 14.87 3.20 17.45
C ASP A 388 15.89 3.49 16.35
N VAL A 389 15.79 4.67 15.73
CA VAL A 389 16.69 5.11 14.66
C VAL A 389 18.16 5.03 15.08
N ALA A 390 18.45 5.17 16.38
CA ALA A 390 19.82 5.03 16.92
C ALA A 390 20.28 3.57 17.04
N ASN A 391 19.38 2.59 16.86
CA ASN A 391 19.68 1.17 17.02
C ASN A 391 18.72 0.33 16.16
N LEU A 392 18.79 0.47 14.85
CA LEU A 392 17.94 -0.27 13.92
C LEU A 392 18.38 -1.73 13.72
N GLY A 393 19.64 -2.05 13.94
CA GLY A 393 20.20 -3.38 13.70
C GLY A 393 20.26 -3.76 12.20
N ILE A 394 20.65 -4.98 11.92
CA ILE A 394 20.69 -5.56 10.57
C ILE A 394 19.47 -6.46 10.39
N LEU A 395 18.64 -6.20 9.37
CA LEU A 395 17.43 -6.97 9.09
C LEU A 395 17.73 -8.47 8.94
N GLY A 396 16.93 -9.27 9.62
CA GLY A 396 17.05 -10.72 9.61
C GLY A 396 18.16 -11.29 10.52
N GLU A 397 19.01 -10.47 11.18
CA GLU A 397 19.97 -10.96 12.18
C GLU A 397 19.29 -11.12 13.55
N ILE A 398 19.71 -12.14 14.32
CA ILE A 398 19.07 -12.55 15.56
C ILE A 398 19.08 -11.43 16.62
N ASP A 399 20.06 -10.55 16.56
CA ASP A 399 20.24 -9.42 17.47
C ASP A 399 19.58 -8.11 16.95
N GLU A 400 18.91 -8.16 15.80
CA GLU A 400 18.05 -7.06 15.34
C GLU A 400 16.88 -6.88 16.35
N PRO A 401 16.64 -5.65 16.83
CA PRO A 401 15.79 -5.46 18.00
C PRO A 401 14.36 -6.05 17.90
N LEU A 402 13.69 -5.94 16.76
CA LEU A 402 12.32 -6.49 16.61
C LEU A 402 12.35 -8.00 16.41
N LEU A 403 13.31 -8.53 15.65
CA LEU A 403 13.47 -9.96 15.48
C LEU A 403 13.88 -10.63 16.82
N GLU A 404 14.82 -10.03 17.55
CA GLU A 404 15.18 -10.50 18.88
C GLU A 404 13.98 -10.53 19.83
N LYS A 405 13.16 -9.45 19.82
CA LYS A 405 11.92 -9.39 20.62
C LYS A 405 10.92 -10.47 20.22
N THR A 406 10.83 -10.75 18.94
CA THR A 406 9.96 -11.83 18.43
C THR A 406 10.45 -13.20 18.91
N LEU A 407 11.75 -13.45 18.84
CA LEU A 407 12.35 -14.70 19.34
C LEU A 407 12.20 -14.85 20.87
N GLU A 408 12.20 -13.76 21.64
CA GLU A 408 11.82 -13.75 23.07
C GLU A 408 10.33 -14.13 23.26
N ALA A 409 9.42 -13.55 22.46
CA ALA A 409 7.99 -13.84 22.52
C ALA A 409 7.68 -15.31 22.15
N MET A 410 8.46 -15.89 21.24
CA MET A 410 8.40 -17.30 20.86
C MET A 410 8.93 -18.22 21.97
N GLY A 411 9.61 -17.70 22.99
CA GLY A 411 10.28 -18.49 24.03
C GLY A 411 11.57 -19.18 23.56
N VAL A 412 12.06 -18.81 22.39
CA VAL A 412 13.30 -19.36 21.80
C VAL A 412 14.54 -18.67 22.37
N LEU A 413 14.43 -17.40 22.72
CA LEU A 413 15.44 -16.65 23.46
C LEU A 413 14.94 -16.32 24.88
N PRO A 414 15.86 -16.23 25.86
CA PRO A 414 15.50 -15.75 27.18
C PRO A 414 15.14 -14.27 27.14
N PRO A 415 14.09 -13.85 27.88
CA PRO A 415 13.70 -12.43 27.89
C PRO A 415 14.80 -11.55 28.50
N LYS A 416 15.10 -10.43 27.85
CA LYS A 416 16.01 -9.41 28.39
C LYS A 416 15.41 -8.71 29.62
N SER A 417 16.26 -8.33 30.58
CA SER A 417 15.80 -7.70 31.81
C SER A 417 15.02 -6.41 31.55
N LYS A 418 13.94 -6.17 32.33
CA LYS A 418 13.01 -5.02 32.18
C LYS A 418 13.70 -3.64 32.21
N LYS A 419 14.91 -3.51 32.77
CA LYS A 419 15.66 -2.23 32.79
C LYS A 419 15.98 -1.68 31.40
N ASN A 420 16.14 -2.54 30.39
CA ASN A 420 16.45 -2.13 29.02
C ASN A 420 15.21 -1.87 28.15
N GLN A 421 14.01 -2.24 28.62
CA GLN A 421 12.76 -2.13 27.84
C GLN A 421 12.07 -0.75 27.99
N LEU A 422 12.21 -0.06 29.14
CA LEU A 422 11.48 1.18 29.42
C LEU A 422 11.87 2.38 28.53
N PHE A 423 13.06 2.37 27.95
CA PHE A 423 13.51 3.42 27.04
C PHE A 423 13.01 3.29 25.60
N ARG A 424 12.39 2.17 25.22
CA ARG A 424 11.97 1.85 23.84
C ARG A 424 10.46 2.04 23.60
N LEU A 425 9.70 2.54 24.57
CA LEU A 425 8.25 2.76 24.47
C LEU A 425 7.87 4.11 23.84
N LYS A 426 8.85 4.99 23.62
CA LYS A 426 8.64 6.27 22.92
C LYS A 426 9.69 6.40 21.83
N PRO A 427 9.28 6.79 20.60
CA PRO A 427 10.25 7.07 19.54
C PRO A 427 11.14 8.24 19.98
N ARG A 428 12.42 8.14 19.65
CA ARG A 428 13.39 9.22 19.94
C ARG A 428 13.13 10.45 19.08
N PHE A 429 12.62 10.21 17.88
CA PHE A 429 12.27 11.23 16.92
C PHE A 429 10.85 10.96 16.39
N GLU A 430 10.11 12.02 16.12
CA GLU A 430 8.80 11.94 15.51
C GLU A 430 8.96 11.58 14.02
N LYS A 431 8.46 10.40 13.62
CA LYS A 431 8.43 9.98 12.22
C LYS A 431 7.37 10.79 11.46
N MET A 432 7.72 11.24 10.26
CA MET A 432 6.76 11.78 9.31
C MET A 432 5.91 10.64 8.72
N PRO A 433 4.69 10.93 8.21
CA PRO A 433 3.92 9.95 7.46
C PRO A 433 4.76 9.31 6.36
N SER A 434 4.44 8.07 6.02
CA SER A 434 5.13 7.36 4.94
C SER A 434 4.98 8.11 3.61
N LEU A 435 6.02 8.05 2.79
CA LEU A 435 5.99 8.55 1.41
C LEU A 435 5.24 7.63 0.45
N GLN A 436 4.93 6.41 0.89
CA GLN A 436 4.20 5.41 0.11
C GLN A 436 2.75 5.31 0.58
N ASP A 437 1.83 5.13 -0.34
CA ASP A 437 0.43 4.90 -0.03
C ASP A 437 0.18 3.51 0.54
N ALA A 438 -0.82 3.39 1.41
CA ALA A 438 -1.32 2.11 1.84
C ALA A 438 -2.30 1.57 0.79
N ILE A 439 -2.01 0.42 0.20
CA ILE A 439 -2.78 -0.12 -0.93
C ILE A 439 -3.38 -1.49 -0.56
N MET A 440 -4.70 -1.60 -0.64
CA MET A 440 -5.42 -2.87 -0.75
C MET A 440 -6.27 -2.80 -2.00
N HIS A 441 -5.90 -3.58 -3.00
CA HIS A 441 -6.58 -3.51 -4.29
C HIS A 441 -6.86 -4.89 -4.86
N THR A 442 -7.85 -4.92 -5.73
CA THR A 442 -8.15 -6.05 -6.60
C THR A 442 -8.56 -5.52 -7.97
N GLU A 443 -8.61 -6.39 -8.96
CA GLU A 443 -9.11 -6.03 -10.28
C GLU A 443 -10.61 -5.82 -10.24
N ILE A 444 -11.08 -4.80 -10.98
CA ILE A 444 -12.51 -4.58 -11.13
C ILE A 444 -13.12 -5.74 -11.93
N PRO A 445 -14.14 -6.44 -11.43
CA PRO A 445 -14.84 -7.47 -12.19
C PRO A 445 -15.44 -6.91 -13.49
N THR A 446 -15.38 -7.68 -14.59
CA THR A 446 -15.90 -7.24 -15.90
C THR A 446 -17.37 -6.78 -15.80
N LYS A 447 -18.19 -7.49 -15.01
CA LYS A 447 -19.60 -7.11 -14.76
C LYS A 447 -19.77 -5.73 -14.15
N MET A 448 -18.77 -5.24 -13.39
CA MET A 448 -18.80 -3.88 -12.80
C MET A 448 -18.49 -2.79 -13.83
N ARG A 449 -17.69 -3.08 -14.84
CA ARG A 449 -17.41 -2.13 -15.93
C ARG A 449 -18.71 -1.76 -16.66
N ARG A 450 -19.64 -2.70 -16.82
CA ARG A 450 -20.96 -2.49 -17.46
C ARG A 450 -21.90 -1.59 -16.66
N ILE A 451 -21.79 -1.55 -15.34
CA ILE A 451 -22.68 -0.75 -14.48
C ILE A 451 -22.60 0.73 -14.86
N ARG A 452 -21.41 1.23 -15.21
CA ARG A 452 -21.23 2.60 -15.69
C ARG A 452 -21.97 2.82 -17.01
N GLN A 453 -21.82 1.93 -17.99
CA GLN A 453 -22.44 2.04 -19.32
C GLN A 453 -23.97 2.00 -19.27
N THR A 454 -24.56 1.17 -18.40
CA THR A 454 -26.02 1.08 -18.27
C THR A 454 -26.64 2.33 -17.63
N LYS A 455 -25.92 3.07 -16.78
CA LYS A 455 -26.38 4.37 -16.26
C LYS A 455 -26.38 5.45 -17.35
N ASP A 456 -25.46 5.37 -18.32
CA ASP A 456 -25.42 6.30 -19.46
C ASP A 456 -26.61 6.06 -20.42
N LEU A 457 -27.05 4.82 -20.63
CA LEU A 457 -28.17 4.47 -21.48
C LEU A 457 -29.56 4.74 -20.87
N ALA A 458 -29.65 4.85 -19.55
CA ALA A 458 -30.92 5.15 -18.87
C ALA A 458 -31.29 6.64 -18.92
N HIS A 459 -30.42 7.49 -19.45
CA HIS A 459 -30.58 8.95 -19.56
C HIS A 459 -30.62 9.46 -21.03
N GLU A 460 -30.58 8.55 -22.06
CA GLU A 460 -30.92 8.86 -23.44
C GLU A 460 -32.45 8.71 -23.65
#